data_e048b761855ad092c1647534004a7b07
#
_entry.id   e048b761855ad092c1647534004a7b07
#
_cell.length_a   1.000
_cell.length_b   1.000
_cell.length_c   1.000
_cell.angle_alpha   90.00
_cell.angle_beta   90.00
_cell.angle_gamma   90.00
#
_symmetry.space_group_name_H-M   'P 1'
#
loop_
_entity.id
_entity.type
_entity.pdbx_description
1 polymer ?
#
loop_
_entity_poly.entity_id
_entity_poly.type
_entity_poly.pdbx_seq_one_letter_code
_entity_poly.pdbx_strand_id
1 'polypeptide(L)'
;LRFKNIMKLKNYLLLLALLLVVGVRAQVPSGNKYPKREFRGAWIQAVNGQFRGIPTERLKQILISQLNSLQEAGINAIIFQVRPEADALYASQHEPWSRFLTGTQGQMPSPMWDPMQFMIEECHKRNMEFHAWINPYRVKTSLKNELAPTHVYREHPEWFVTYGNQIYFDPALPESRNHICKVITDIVSRYDVDAIHMDDYFYPYPIKGTDFPDDASFCLLYTSDAADDSLRVD
;
A
#
# COMPACT_ATOMS: atom_id res chain seq x y z
N LEU A 1 -15.54 76.23 13.94
CA LEU A 1 -16.57 75.31 13.34
C LEU A 1 -15.99 74.19 12.50
N ARG A 2 -14.89 74.40 11.75
CA ARG A 2 -14.28 73.41 10.84
C ARG A 2 -13.67 72.22 11.54
N PHE A 3 -13.03 72.38 12.71
CA PHE A 3 -12.38 71.31 13.51
C PHE A 3 -13.40 70.33 14.14
N LYS A 4 -14.55 70.81 14.60
CA LYS A 4 -15.59 69.96 15.18
C LYS A 4 -16.24 69.01 14.13
N ASN A 5 -16.30 69.44 12.88
CA ASN A 5 -16.86 68.60 11.81
C ASN A 5 -15.88 67.50 11.34
N ILE A 6 -14.58 67.79 11.36
CA ILE A 6 -13.54 66.79 11.03
C ILE A 6 -13.47 65.70 12.10
N MET A 7 -13.62 66.06 13.37
CA MET A 7 -13.62 65.08 14.48
C MET A 7 -14.88 64.20 14.43
N LYS A 8 -16.03 64.74 14.08
CA LYS A 8 -17.26 63.97 13.90
C LYS A 8 -17.13 62.97 12.71
N LEU A 9 -16.56 63.45 11.61
CA LEU A 9 -16.34 62.59 10.41
C LEU A 9 -15.37 61.41 10.71
N LYS A 10 -14.30 61.66 11.48
CA LYS A 10 -13.37 60.61 11.92
C LYS A 10 -14.09 59.56 12.78
N ASN A 11 -14.93 59.99 13.72
CA ASN A 11 -15.69 59.10 14.59
C ASN A 11 -16.70 58.23 13.78
N TYR A 12 -17.38 58.83 12.78
CA TYR A 12 -18.27 58.07 11.89
C TYR A 12 -17.53 57.07 11.04
N LEU A 13 -16.35 57.42 10.52
CA LEU A 13 -15.49 56.48 9.76
C LEU A 13 -14.98 55.33 10.62
N LEU A 14 -14.63 55.61 11.88
CA LEU A 14 -14.22 54.58 12.82
C LEU A 14 -15.37 53.65 13.21
N LEU A 15 -16.59 54.21 13.39
CA LEU A 15 -17.79 53.42 13.67
C LEU A 15 -18.16 52.54 12.48
N LEU A 16 -18.07 53.07 11.23
CA LEU A 16 -18.31 52.35 10.02
C LEU A 16 -17.30 51.21 9.79
N ALA A 17 -16.00 51.47 10.12
CA ALA A 17 -14.96 50.47 10.06
C ALA A 17 -15.19 49.34 11.10
N LEU A 18 -15.64 49.71 12.32
CA LEU A 18 -15.99 48.74 13.34
C LEU A 18 -17.18 47.86 12.95
N LEU A 19 -18.21 48.47 12.34
CA LEU A 19 -19.38 47.74 11.83
C LEU A 19 -19.03 46.79 10.68
N LEU A 20 -18.09 47.16 9.80
CA LEU A 20 -17.60 46.31 8.74
C LEU A 20 -16.80 45.13 9.29
N VAL A 21 -16.01 45.30 10.36
CA VAL A 21 -15.25 44.23 11.02
C VAL A 21 -16.17 43.25 11.75
N VAL A 22 -17.28 43.75 12.34
CA VAL A 22 -18.27 42.93 13.05
C VAL A 22 -19.17 42.16 12.06
N GLY A 23 -19.36 42.71 10.82
CA GLY A 23 -20.18 42.10 9.79
C GLY A 23 -19.53 40.94 9.03
N VAL A 24 -18.22 40.82 9.05
CA VAL A 24 -17.49 39.67 8.50
C VAL A 24 -17.36 38.58 9.55
N ARG A 25 -18.48 38.12 10.09
CA ARG A 25 -18.50 36.74 10.59
C ARG A 25 -18.48 35.87 9.33
N ALA A 26 -17.33 35.34 9.00
CA ALA A 26 -17.30 34.19 8.13
C ALA A 26 -18.35 33.21 8.67
N GLN A 27 -19.45 33.04 7.95
CA GLN A 27 -20.35 31.92 8.19
C GLN A 27 -19.52 30.70 7.93
N VAL A 28 -18.92 30.15 9.00
CA VAL A 28 -18.46 28.78 8.97
C VAL A 28 -19.73 27.98 8.73
N PRO A 29 -19.88 27.29 7.58
CA PRO A 29 -21.05 26.47 7.36
C PRO A 29 -21.17 25.53 8.55
N SER A 30 -22.23 25.71 9.35
CA SER A 30 -22.54 24.82 10.45
C SER A 30 -22.82 23.46 9.84
N GLY A 31 -21.93 22.52 10.08
CA GLY A 31 -22.18 21.12 9.84
C GLY A 31 -21.73 20.54 8.52
N ASN A 32 -20.48 20.68 8.14
CA ASN A 32 -19.87 19.60 7.37
C ASN A 32 -19.76 18.39 8.32
N LYS A 33 -20.77 17.51 8.27
CA LYS A 33 -20.77 16.20 8.95
C LYS A 33 -19.65 15.28 8.43
N TYR A 34 -18.96 15.68 7.39
CA TYR A 34 -17.91 14.93 6.72
C TYR A 34 -16.54 15.50 7.10
N PRO A 35 -15.55 14.66 7.38
CA PRO A 35 -14.18 15.12 7.64
C PRO A 35 -13.67 15.90 6.43
N LYS A 36 -12.94 17.01 6.67
CA LYS A 36 -12.33 17.83 5.59
C LYS A 36 -11.35 17.04 4.74
N ARG A 37 -10.80 15.96 5.29
CA ARG A 37 -9.95 14.99 4.61
C ARG A 37 -10.52 13.62 4.92
N GLU A 38 -11.03 12.96 3.89
CA GLU A 38 -11.57 11.62 3.96
C GLU A 38 -10.71 10.72 3.07
N PHE A 39 -10.23 9.61 3.62
CA PHE A 39 -9.57 8.57 2.84
C PHE A 39 -10.61 7.79 2.04
N ARG A 40 -10.50 7.83 0.72
CA ARG A 40 -11.33 7.07 -0.22
C ARG A 40 -10.42 6.25 -1.10
N GLY A 41 -10.10 5.04 -0.65
CA GLY A 41 -9.20 4.12 -1.33
C GLY A 41 -9.91 3.15 -2.25
N ALA A 42 -9.24 2.75 -3.33
CA ALA A 42 -9.66 1.66 -4.20
C ALA A 42 -8.52 0.68 -4.43
N TRP A 43 -8.82 -0.63 -4.37
CA TRP A 43 -7.85 -1.68 -4.67
C TRP A 43 -7.78 -1.98 -6.15
N ILE A 44 -6.56 -2.09 -6.66
CA ILE A 44 -6.25 -2.66 -7.97
C ILE A 44 -5.36 -3.86 -7.76
N GLN A 45 -5.93 -5.06 -7.91
CA GLN A 45 -5.20 -6.31 -7.74
C GLN A 45 -4.49 -6.72 -9.04
N ALA A 46 -3.35 -7.43 -8.91
CA ALA A 46 -2.61 -7.97 -10.04
C ALA A 46 -2.96 -9.43 -10.37
N VAL A 47 -3.57 -10.13 -9.40
CA VAL A 47 -3.92 -11.55 -9.50
C VAL A 47 -5.15 -11.81 -10.40
N ASN A 48 -5.54 -13.07 -10.57
CA ASN A 48 -6.70 -13.49 -11.35
C ASN A 48 -6.62 -13.17 -12.86
N GLY A 49 -5.40 -13.09 -13.40
CA GLY A 49 -5.18 -12.90 -14.83
C GLY A 49 -5.44 -11.50 -15.37
N GLN A 50 -5.60 -10.51 -14.48
CA GLN A 50 -5.95 -9.14 -14.89
C GLN A 50 -4.88 -8.47 -15.77
N PHE A 51 -3.60 -8.79 -15.58
CA PHE A 51 -2.50 -8.18 -16.33
C PHE A 51 -1.83 -9.17 -17.30
N ARG A 52 -1.98 -10.45 -17.02
CA ARG A 52 -1.29 -11.51 -17.73
C ARG A 52 -1.61 -11.54 -19.22
N GLY A 53 -0.56 -11.49 -20.05
CA GLY A 53 -0.68 -11.62 -21.52
C GLY A 53 -1.21 -10.36 -22.21
N ILE A 54 -1.39 -9.25 -21.48
CA ILE A 54 -1.77 -7.98 -22.08
C ILE A 54 -0.49 -7.25 -22.52
N PRO A 55 -0.39 -6.79 -23.79
CA PRO A 55 0.74 -6.00 -24.25
C PRO A 55 0.93 -4.75 -23.39
N THR A 56 2.18 -4.37 -23.13
CA THR A 56 2.56 -3.26 -22.22
C THR A 56 1.77 -1.98 -22.47
N GLU A 57 1.71 -1.50 -23.71
CA GLU A 57 1.02 -0.24 -24.02
C GLU A 57 -0.50 -0.35 -23.83
N ARG A 58 -1.07 -1.52 -24.10
CA ARG A 58 -2.49 -1.76 -23.82
C ARG A 58 -2.78 -1.80 -22.33
N LEU A 59 -1.91 -2.43 -21.53
CA LEU A 59 -2.04 -2.47 -20.07
C LEU A 59 -1.95 -1.07 -19.47
N LYS A 60 -1.00 -0.26 -19.90
CA LYS A 60 -0.89 1.15 -19.47
C LYS A 60 -2.17 1.94 -19.76
N GLN A 61 -2.76 1.78 -20.95
CA GLN A 61 -4.02 2.43 -21.32
C GLN A 61 -5.18 1.97 -20.41
N ILE A 62 -5.27 0.69 -20.10
CA ILE A 62 -6.28 0.14 -19.19
C ILE A 62 -6.13 0.76 -17.80
N LEU A 63 -4.91 0.80 -17.25
CA LEU A 63 -4.62 1.37 -15.94
C LEU A 63 -4.96 2.87 -15.89
N ILE A 64 -4.58 3.64 -16.91
CA ILE A 64 -4.95 5.06 -17.05
C ILE A 64 -6.47 5.23 -17.06
N SER A 65 -7.18 4.42 -17.83
CA SER A 65 -8.65 4.48 -17.91
C SER A 65 -9.29 4.18 -16.55
N GLN A 66 -8.78 3.18 -15.83
CA GLN A 66 -9.25 2.87 -14.47
C GLN A 66 -9.01 4.03 -13.51
N LEU A 67 -7.81 4.62 -13.52
CA LEU A 67 -7.49 5.78 -12.68
C LEU A 67 -8.38 6.99 -12.97
N ASN A 68 -8.69 7.27 -14.25
CA ASN A 68 -9.60 8.35 -14.62
C ASN A 68 -11.01 8.11 -14.04
N SER A 69 -11.56 6.90 -14.23
CA SER A 69 -12.89 6.56 -13.70
C SER A 69 -12.94 6.61 -12.17
N LEU A 70 -11.86 6.17 -11.48
CA LEU A 70 -11.77 6.25 -10.03
C LEU A 70 -11.65 7.69 -9.53
N GLN A 71 -10.91 8.54 -10.25
CA GLN A 71 -10.83 9.98 -9.95
C GLN A 71 -12.20 10.66 -10.10
N GLU A 72 -12.94 10.37 -11.18
CA GLU A 72 -14.30 10.88 -11.40
C GLU A 72 -15.26 10.41 -10.29
N ALA A 73 -15.08 9.22 -9.75
CA ALA A 73 -15.83 8.71 -8.60
C ALA A 73 -15.39 9.31 -7.25
N GLY A 74 -14.38 10.20 -7.25
CA GLY A 74 -13.90 10.89 -6.06
C GLY A 74 -12.93 10.07 -5.21
N ILE A 75 -12.35 8.98 -5.73
CA ILE A 75 -11.28 8.23 -5.08
C ILE A 75 -10.01 9.09 -5.01
N ASN A 76 -9.31 9.05 -3.88
CA ASN A 76 -8.11 9.83 -3.64
C ASN A 76 -6.89 9.01 -3.20
N ALA A 77 -7.01 7.68 -3.15
CA ALA A 77 -5.91 6.77 -2.89
C ALA A 77 -6.09 5.47 -3.69
N ILE A 78 -5.01 4.97 -4.26
CA ILE A 78 -4.96 3.71 -4.98
C ILE A 78 -4.10 2.71 -4.21
N ILE A 79 -4.69 1.57 -3.88
CA ILE A 79 -4.02 0.46 -3.22
C ILE A 79 -3.68 -0.57 -4.30
N PHE A 80 -2.45 -0.52 -4.82
CA PHE A 80 -2.01 -1.32 -5.96
C PHE A 80 -1.17 -2.50 -5.53
N GLN A 81 -1.57 -3.71 -5.96
CA GLN A 81 -0.86 -4.93 -5.58
C GLN A 81 0.48 -5.05 -6.31
N VAL A 82 1.57 -4.86 -5.58
CA VAL A 82 2.94 -4.89 -6.12
C VAL A 82 3.71 -6.16 -5.79
N ARG A 83 3.28 -6.90 -4.74
CA ARG A 83 3.94 -8.14 -4.28
C ARG A 83 2.92 -9.19 -3.88
N PRO A 84 2.44 -10.02 -4.83
CA PRO A 84 1.41 -11.03 -4.56
C PRO A 84 1.90 -12.37 -4.00
N GLU A 85 3.05 -12.91 -4.46
CA GLU A 85 3.55 -14.26 -4.15
C GLU A 85 5.09 -14.29 -3.97
N ALA A 86 5.65 -13.45 -3.09
CA ALA A 86 7.10 -13.27 -2.95
C ALA A 86 7.77 -13.03 -4.31
N ASP A 87 7.11 -12.25 -5.14
CA ASP A 87 7.50 -11.82 -6.46
C ASP A 87 7.01 -10.37 -6.70
N ALA A 88 7.57 -9.68 -7.66
CA ALA A 88 7.40 -8.24 -7.79
C ALA A 88 6.76 -7.81 -9.11
N LEU A 89 5.86 -6.82 -9.05
CA LEU A 89 5.39 -6.04 -10.20
C LEU A 89 6.17 -4.72 -10.33
N TYR A 90 7.45 -4.75 -9.98
CA TYR A 90 8.39 -3.65 -10.08
C TYR A 90 9.82 -4.20 -10.22
N ALA A 91 10.77 -3.37 -10.56
CA ALA A 91 12.18 -3.77 -10.70
C ALA A 91 12.84 -4.00 -9.31
N SER A 92 12.41 -5.06 -8.60
CA SER A 92 12.91 -5.42 -7.28
C SER A 92 14.38 -5.85 -7.32
N GLN A 93 15.13 -5.52 -6.24
CA GLN A 93 16.48 -5.99 -6.03
C GLN A 93 16.55 -7.34 -5.29
N HIS A 94 15.41 -7.81 -4.74
CA HIS A 94 15.37 -8.97 -3.84
C HIS A 94 14.50 -10.11 -4.35
N GLU A 95 13.53 -9.83 -5.23
CA GLU A 95 12.54 -10.81 -5.66
C GLU A 95 12.37 -10.81 -7.18
N PRO A 96 12.04 -11.97 -7.78
CA PRO A 96 11.86 -12.09 -9.22
C PRO A 96 10.61 -11.33 -9.70
N TRP A 97 10.56 -11.02 -11.00
CA TRP A 97 9.36 -10.51 -11.66
C TRP A 97 8.18 -11.45 -11.47
N SER A 98 7.02 -10.88 -11.19
CA SER A 98 5.81 -11.66 -10.94
C SER A 98 5.27 -12.31 -12.21
N ARG A 99 4.87 -13.58 -12.06
CA ARG A 99 4.14 -14.31 -13.11
C ARG A 99 2.79 -13.67 -13.46
N PHE A 100 2.22 -12.88 -12.58
CA PHE A 100 0.95 -12.19 -12.84
C PHE A 100 1.09 -11.06 -13.86
N LEU A 101 2.30 -10.60 -14.13
CA LEU A 101 2.59 -9.60 -15.16
C LEU A 101 2.83 -10.28 -16.53
N THR A 102 3.74 -11.24 -16.59
CA THR A 102 4.22 -11.81 -17.85
C THR A 102 3.70 -13.23 -18.15
N GLY A 103 3.20 -13.92 -17.11
CA GLY A 103 2.80 -15.31 -17.17
C GLY A 103 3.85 -16.29 -16.64
N THR A 104 5.11 -15.88 -16.55
CA THR A 104 6.23 -16.69 -16.05
C THR A 104 6.98 -15.90 -14.98
N GLN A 105 7.14 -16.47 -13.79
CA GLN A 105 7.88 -15.82 -12.72
C GLN A 105 9.36 -15.68 -13.08
N GLY A 106 9.94 -14.51 -12.81
CA GLY A 106 11.32 -14.18 -13.19
C GLY A 106 11.47 -13.63 -14.60
N GLN A 107 10.43 -13.70 -15.44
CA GLN A 107 10.46 -13.11 -16.76
C GLN A 107 10.17 -11.61 -16.69
N MET A 108 11.13 -10.80 -17.12
CA MET A 108 10.99 -9.37 -17.26
C MET A 108 9.98 -9.00 -18.36
N PRO A 109 9.15 -7.96 -18.20
CA PRO A 109 8.26 -7.49 -19.24
C PRO A 109 9.02 -7.01 -20.49
N SER A 110 8.45 -7.22 -21.68
CA SER A 110 9.04 -6.75 -22.94
C SER A 110 7.98 -6.01 -23.77
N PRO A 111 8.22 -4.72 -24.11
CA PRO A 111 9.37 -3.90 -23.70
C PRO A 111 9.44 -3.73 -22.19
N MET A 112 10.67 -3.52 -21.68
CA MET A 112 10.89 -3.29 -20.24
C MET A 112 10.16 -2.03 -19.77
N TRP A 113 9.39 -2.16 -18.70
CA TRP A 113 8.78 -1.05 -17.96
C TRP A 113 8.57 -1.46 -16.50
N ASP A 114 8.42 -0.49 -15.63
CA ASP A 114 8.16 -0.71 -14.22
C ASP A 114 6.71 -0.34 -13.90
N PRO A 115 5.80 -1.33 -13.66
CA PRO A 115 4.40 -1.08 -13.37
C PRO A 115 4.17 -0.22 -12.13
N MET A 116 4.95 -0.42 -11.07
CA MET A 116 4.81 0.34 -9.83
C MET A 116 5.21 1.81 -10.04
N GLN A 117 6.36 2.05 -10.65
CA GLN A 117 6.81 3.42 -10.98
C GLN A 117 5.78 4.15 -11.85
N PHE A 118 5.28 3.48 -12.88
CA PHE A 118 4.26 4.03 -13.77
C PHE A 118 2.98 4.40 -13.00
N MET A 119 2.51 3.52 -12.10
CA MET A 119 1.30 3.76 -11.32
C MET A 119 1.46 4.90 -10.31
N ILE A 120 2.62 5.02 -9.67
CA ILE A 120 2.96 6.14 -8.78
C ILE A 120 2.83 7.46 -9.56
N GLU A 121 3.49 7.58 -10.71
CA GLU A 121 3.46 8.78 -11.54
C GLU A 121 2.02 9.12 -12.00
N GLU A 122 1.25 8.13 -12.43
CA GLU A 122 -0.12 8.34 -12.87
C GLU A 122 -1.09 8.69 -11.73
N CYS A 123 -0.87 8.16 -10.51
CA CYS A 123 -1.62 8.54 -9.32
C CYS A 123 -1.30 9.98 -8.91
N HIS A 124 -0.04 10.34 -8.79
CA HIS A 124 0.40 11.69 -8.39
C HIS A 124 -0.04 12.77 -9.38
N LYS A 125 -0.01 12.51 -10.70
CA LYS A 125 -0.59 13.41 -11.72
C LYS A 125 -2.06 13.74 -11.48
N ARG A 126 -2.79 12.87 -10.77
CA ARG A 126 -4.23 13.01 -10.44
C ARG A 126 -4.48 13.47 -9.02
N ASN A 127 -3.42 13.82 -8.26
CA ASN A 127 -3.48 14.11 -6.82
C ASN A 127 -4.10 12.95 -6.00
N MET A 128 -3.79 11.72 -6.39
CA MET A 128 -4.13 10.50 -5.65
C MET A 128 -2.89 9.97 -4.95
N GLU A 129 -3.04 9.46 -3.72
CA GLU A 129 -2.02 8.70 -3.03
C GLU A 129 -1.83 7.33 -3.69
N PHE A 130 -0.59 6.83 -3.69
CA PHE A 130 -0.25 5.49 -4.14
C PHE A 130 0.22 4.64 -2.96
N HIS A 131 -0.54 3.60 -2.62
CA HIS A 131 -0.22 2.65 -1.57
C HIS A 131 0.27 1.34 -2.19
N ALA A 132 1.51 0.96 -1.91
CA ALA A 132 2.08 -0.29 -2.38
C ALA A 132 1.53 -1.45 -1.55
N TRP A 133 0.64 -2.24 -2.15
CA TRP A 133 0.05 -3.41 -1.48
C TRP A 133 0.92 -4.64 -1.66
N ILE A 134 1.36 -5.20 -0.54
CA ILE A 134 2.15 -6.41 -0.45
C ILE A 134 1.40 -7.49 0.34
N ASN A 135 1.54 -8.76 -0.07
CA ASN A 135 1.28 -9.89 0.81
C ASN A 135 2.62 -10.34 1.41
N PRO A 136 2.83 -10.20 2.73
CA PRO A 136 4.14 -10.45 3.32
C PRO A 136 4.56 -11.92 3.31
N TYR A 137 3.62 -12.86 3.47
CA TYR A 137 3.98 -14.25 3.75
C TYR A 137 3.65 -15.25 2.64
N ARG A 138 2.77 -14.92 1.69
CA ARG A 138 2.41 -15.84 0.61
C ARG A 138 3.56 -16.00 -0.37
N VAL A 139 3.85 -17.26 -0.73
CA VAL A 139 4.91 -17.64 -1.68
C VAL A 139 4.34 -18.36 -2.89
N LYS A 140 3.44 -19.32 -2.68
CA LYS A 140 2.75 -20.03 -3.75
C LYS A 140 1.29 -20.27 -3.40
N THR A 141 0.41 -19.92 -4.29
CA THR A 141 -1.03 -20.27 -4.20
C THR A 141 -1.30 -21.68 -4.71
N SER A 142 -0.37 -22.31 -5.39
CA SER A 142 -0.43 -23.71 -5.81
C SER A 142 0.96 -24.31 -5.92
N LEU A 143 1.14 -25.52 -5.42
CA LEU A 143 2.39 -26.29 -5.55
C LEU A 143 2.78 -26.55 -7.01
N LYS A 144 1.80 -26.51 -7.93
CA LYS A 144 2.03 -26.65 -9.39
C LYS A 144 2.70 -25.43 -10.03
N ASN A 145 2.65 -24.26 -9.38
CA ASN A 145 3.31 -23.07 -9.92
C ASN A 145 4.81 -23.24 -9.85
N GLU A 146 5.50 -23.01 -10.96
CA GLU A 146 6.95 -23.02 -10.98
C GLU A 146 7.48 -21.71 -10.37
N LEU A 147 8.55 -21.82 -9.58
CA LEU A 147 9.29 -20.70 -9.03
C LEU A 147 10.52 -20.41 -9.88
N ALA A 148 10.79 -19.13 -10.08
CA ALA A 148 12.00 -18.70 -10.77
C ALA A 148 13.26 -19.28 -10.11
N PRO A 149 14.34 -19.50 -10.87
CA PRO A 149 15.62 -19.98 -10.30
C PRO A 149 16.17 -19.04 -9.22
N THR A 150 15.89 -17.74 -9.32
CA THR A 150 16.33 -16.71 -8.39
C THR A 150 15.38 -16.48 -7.22
N HIS A 151 14.31 -17.27 -7.10
CA HIS A 151 13.36 -17.12 -6.00
C HIS A 151 13.99 -17.57 -4.68
N VAL A 152 13.83 -16.80 -3.61
CA VAL A 152 14.41 -17.03 -2.28
C VAL A 152 14.12 -18.43 -1.70
N TYR A 153 12.99 -19.04 -2.06
CA TYR A 153 12.66 -20.42 -1.70
C TYR A 153 13.70 -21.45 -2.21
N ARG A 154 14.39 -21.15 -3.32
CA ARG A 154 15.39 -22.06 -3.89
C ARG A 154 16.68 -22.08 -3.06
N GLU A 155 16.99 -20.95 -2.43
CA GLU A 155 18.19 -20.75 -1.64
C GLU A 155 17.95 -21.11 -0.16
N HIS A 156 16.76 -20.80 0.36
CA HIS A 156 16.40 -20.94 1.77
C HIS A 156 15.06 -21.67 1.95
N PRO A 157 14.93 -22.93 1.55
CA PRO A 157 13.67 -23.68 1.69
C PRO A 157 13.22 -23.84 3.15
N GLU A 158 14.16 -23.75 4.11
CA GLU A 158 13.91 -23.84 5.55
C GLU A 158 13.15 -22.64 6.13
N TRP A 159 13.01 -21.55 5.39
CA TRP A 159 12.24 -20.38 5.84
C TRP A 159 10.73 -20.52 5.61
N PHE A 160 10.30 -21.64 5.05
CA PHE A 160 8.95 -21.77 4.54
C PHE A 160 8.22 -22.97 5.10
N VAL A 161 6.89 -22.83 5.18
CA VAL A 161 5.97 -23.89 5.54
C VAL A 161 5.03 -24.20 4.37
N THR A 162 4.74 -25.49 4.22
CA THR A 162 3.73 -25.96 3.26
C THR A 162 2.43 -26.28 4.00
N TYR A 163 1.33 -25.69 3.54
CA TYR A 163 0.01 -25.97 4.09
C TYR A 163 -0.99 -26.23 2.97
N GLY A 164 -1.54 -27.42 2.94
CA GLY A 164 -2.35 -27.89 1.83
C GLY A 164 -1.62 -27.83 0.50
N ASN A 165 -2.12 -27.05 -0.43
CA ASN A 165 -1.54 -26.86 -1.78
C ASN A 165 -0.74 -25.56 -1.92
N GLN A 166 -0.35 -24.92 -0.81
CA GLN A 166 0.25 -23.59 -0.78
C GLN A 166 1.57 -23.58 0.02
N ILE A 167 2.39 -22.56 -0.23
CA ILE A 167 3.63 -22.32 0.50
C ILE A 167 3.60 -20.90 1.08
N TYR A 168 4.05 -20.75 2.31
CA TYR A 168 4.16 -19.49 3.05
C TYR A 168 5.53 -19.34 3.68
N PHE A 169 5.97 -18.11 3.89
CA PHE A 169 7.05 -17.86 4.85
C PHE A 169 6.58 -18.24 6.26
N ASP A 170 7.48 -18.82 7.04
CA ASP A 170 7.25 -18.98 8.49
C ASP A 170 7.43 -17.61 9.18
N PRO A 171 6.37 -17.01 9.73
CA PRO A 171 6.43 -15.67 10.32
C PRO A 171 7.23 -15.62 11.63
N ALA A 172 7.42 -16.76 12.31
CA ALA A 172 8.18 -16.83 13.54
C ALA A 172 9.69 -16.78 13.32
N LEU A 173 10.17 -17.10 12.11
CA LEU A 173 11.59 -17.05 11.80
C LEU A 173 12.09 -15.61 11.59
N PRO A 174 13.15 -15.19 12.31
CA PRO A 174 13.75 -13.87 12.10
C PRO A 174 14.19 -13.62 10.65
N GLU A 175 14.69 -14.63 9.98
CA GLU A 175 15.16 -14.59 8.59
C GLU A 175 14.02 -14.25 7.63
N SER A 176 12.84 -14.86 7.80
CA SER A 176 11.63 -14.56 7.05
C SER A 176 11.21 -13.10 7.23
N ARG A 177 11.12 -12.63 8.47
CA ARG A 177 10.79 -11.24 8.79
C ARG A 177 11.81 -10.26 8.23
N ASN A 178 13.10 -10.56 8.37
CA ASN A 178 14.18 -9.73 7.85
C ASN A 178 14.15 -9.63 6.32
N HIS A 179 13.83 -10.73 5.61
CA HIS A 179 13.66 -10.70 4.17
C HIS A 179 12.51 -9.74 3.75
N ILE A 180 11.37 -9.85 4.43
CA ILE A 180 10.22 -8.98 4.17
C ILE A 180 10.57 -7.50 4.46
N CYS A 181 11.28 -7.24 5.57
CA CYS A 181 11.77 -5.89 5.87
C CYS A 181 12.73 -5.36 4.79
N LYS A 182 13.61 -6.18 4.22
CA LYS A 182 14.47 -5.79 3.09
C LYS A 182 13.65 -5.41 1.86
N VAL A 183 12.62 -6.19 1.53
CA VAL A 183 11.71 -5.90 0.41
C VAL A 183 10.99 -4.57 0.63
N ILE A 184 10.45 -4.33 1.83
CA ILE A 184 9.79 -3.06 2.16
C ILE A 184 10.78 -1.90 2.08
N THR A 185 11.99 -2.08 2.62
CA THR A 185 13.06 -1.06 2.55
C THR A 185 13.44 -0.74 1.10
N ASP A 186 13.53 -1.76 0.23
CA ASP A 186 13.77 -1.56 -1.22
C ASP A 186 12.68 -0.69 -1.84
N ILE A 187 11.41 -0.96 -1.54
CA ILE A 187 10.29 -0.16 -2.05
C ILE A 187 10.39 1.29 -1.55
N VAL A 188 10.43 1.52 -0.24
CA VAL A 188 10.33 2.87 0.33
C VAL A 188 11.57 3.74 0.11
N SER A 189 12.74 3.11 -0.16
CA SER A 189 13.97 3.86 -0.44
C SER A 189 14.13 4.25 -1.90
N ARG A 190 13.48 3.55 -2.83
CA ARG A 190 13.66 3.77 -4.28
C ARG A 190 12.44 4.34 -4.99
N TYR A 191 11.26 4.24 -4.39
CA TYR A 191 10.01 4.66 -5.00
C TYR A 191 9.29 5.67 -4.11
N ASP A 192 8.66 6.65 -4.72
CA ASP A 192 7.88 7.71 -4.06
C ASP A 192 6.47 7.19 -3.70
N VAL A 193 6.41 6.15 -2.86
CA VAL A 193 5.16 5.57 -2.37
C VAL A 193 4.64 6.39 -1.19
N ASP A 194 3.32 6.62 -1.11
CA ASP A 194 2.69 7.32 0.01
C ASP A 194 2.48 6.39 1.21
N ALA A 195 2.30 5.09 0.97
CA ALA A 195 2.17 4.09 2.03
C ALA A 195 2.53 2.67 1.56
N ILE A 196 2.85 1.81 2.53
CA ILE A 196 2.82 0.35 2.37
C ILE A 196 1.48 -0.13 2.92
N HIS A 197 0.80 -0.97 2.16
CA HIS A 197 -0.47 -1.59 2.53
C HIS A 197 -0.31 -3.10 2.68
N MET A 198 -0.85 -3.66 3.74
CA MET A 198 -0.97 -5.11 3.96
C MET A 198 -2.44 -5.43 4.21
N ASP A 199 -2.93 -6.51 3.62
CA ASP A 199 -4.25 -7.05 3.88
C ASP A 199 -4.28 -7.93 5.14
N ASP A 200 -5.33 -8.71 5.35
CA ASP A 200 -5.57 -9.48 6.56
C ASP A 200 -5.37 -11.01 6.40
N TYR A 201 -4.99 -11.47 5.23
CA TYR A 201 -4.85 -12.91 4.93
C TYR A 201 -3.40 -13.39 5.02
N PHE A 202 -2.81 -13.32 6.21
CA PHE A 202 -1.42 -13.75 6.41
C PHE A 202 -1.33 -15.23 6.76
N TYR A 203 -2.24 -15.73 7.58
CA TYR A 203 -2.48 -17.16 7.75
C TYR A 203 -3.52 -17.63 6.74
N PRO A 204 -3.38 -18.84 6.19
CA PRO A 204 -4.37 -19.41 5.27
C PRO A 204 -5.67 -19.77 5.99
N TYR A 205 -6.75 -19.89 5.22
CA TYR A 205 -7.98 -20.44 5.76
C TYR A 205 -7.78 -21.87 6.30
N PRO A 206 -8.36 -22.20 7.47
CA PRO A 206 -8.20 -23.52 8.06
C PRO A 206 -8.68 -24.63 7.10
N ILE A 207 -7.86 -25.67 6.97
CA ILE A 207 -8.20 -26.89 6.25
C ILE A 207 -8.71 -27.87 7.30
N LYS A 208 -9.93 -28.42 7.10
CA LYS A 208 -10.54 -29.36 8.04
C LYS A 208 -9.63 -30.59 8.28
N GLY A 209 -9.27 -30.80 9.53
CA GLY A 209 -8.43 -31.92 9.95
C GLY A 209 -6.94 -31.77 9.64
N THR A 210 -6.48 -30.57 9.33
CA THR A 210 -5.07 -30.28 9.09
C THR A 210 -4.73 -28.99 9.81
N ASP A 211 -3.85 -29.09 10.81
CA ASP A 211 -3.35 -27.92 11.53
C ASP A 211 -2.27 -27.21 10.71
N PHE A 212 -2.13 -25.92 10.90
CA PHE A 212 -1.03 -25.18 10.30
C PHE A 212 0.27 -25.58 11.01
N PRO A 213 1.37 -25.90 10.30
CA PRO A 213 2.54 -26.53 10.88
C PRO A 213 3.51 -25.51 11.51
N ASP A 214 3.05 -24.73 12.48
CA ASP A 214 3.82 -23.68 13.16
C ASP A 214 3.97 -23.88 14.68
N ASP A 215 3.52 -24.99 15.24
CA ASP A 215 3.55 -25.22 16.70
C ASP A 215 4.92 -24.96 17.32
N ALA A 216 6.00 -25.47 16.69
CA ALA A 216 7.35 -25.31 17.21
C ALA A 216 7.84 -23.84 17.13
N SER A 217 7.60 -23.18 16.02
CA SER A 217 8.01 -21.78 15.79
C SER A 217 7.14 -20.82 16.58
N PHE A 218 5.84 -21.10 16.72
CA PHE A 218 4.92 -20.34 17.57
C PHE A 218 5.36 -20.39 19.04
N CYS A 219 5.65 -21.59 19.57
CA CYS A 219 6.14 -21.74 20.95
C CYS A 219 7.45 -20.97 21.18
N LEU A 220 8.37 -21.01 20.21
CA LEU A 220 9.63 -20.28 20.30
C LEU A 220 9.42 -18.76 20.37
N LEU A 221 8.53 -18.22 19.51
CA LEU A 221 8.20 -16.79 19.49
C LEU A 221 7.51 -16.37 20.78
N TYR A 222 6.50 -17.13 21.23
CA TYR A 222 5.74 -16.84 22.44
C TYR A 222 6.61 -16.84 23.70
N THR A 223 7.55 -17.80 23.81
CA THR A 223 8.46 -17.84 24.97
C THR A 223 9.50 -16.72 24.95
N SER A 224 9.93 -16.28 23.77
CA SER A 224 10.85 -15.13 23.65
C SER A 224 10.17 -13.81 24.01
N ASP A 225 8.93 -13.59 23.55
CA ASP A 225 8.15 -12.38 23.90
C ASP A 225 7.79 -12.33 25.39
N ALA A 226 7.43 -13.47 26.00
CA ALA A 226 7.15 -13.55 27.44
C ALA A 226 8.42 -13.27 28.28
N ALA A 227 9.59 -13.61 27.78
CA ALA A 227 10.87 -13.30 28.45
C ALA A 227 11.21 -11.80 28.33
N ASP A 228 10.88 -11.15 27.23
CA ASP A 228 11.11 -9.72 27.01
C ASP A 228 10.14 -8.84 27.84
N ASP A 229 8.90 -9.26 28.02
CA ASP A 229 7.91 -8.60 28.88
C ASP A 229 8.30 -8.70 30.38
N SER A 230 8.98 -9.77 30.78
CA SER A 230 9.47 -9.91 32.16
C SER A 230 10.62 -8.96 32.50
N LEU A 231 11.30 -8.40 31.50
CA LEU A 231 12.38 -7.41 31.64
C LEU A 231 11.86 -5.95 31.69
N ARG A 232 10.57 -5.75 31.46
CA ARG A 232 9.93 -4.42 31.49
C ARG A 232 9.27 -4.05 32.82
N VAL A 233 9.41 -4.86 33.85
CA VAL A 233 8.92 -4.58 35.19
C VAL A 233 10.11 -4.27 36.10
N ASP A 234 10.64 -3.04 35.96
CA ASP A 234 11.37 -2.33 37.03
C ASP A 234 11.26 -0.80 36.79
#